data_30e1535f3dc9e4f779c9f698df5e5a99
#
_entry.id   30e1535f3dc9e4f779c9f698df5e5a99
#
_cell.length_a   1.000
_cell.length_b   1.000
_cell.length_c   1.000
_cell.angle_alpha   90.00
_cell.angle_beta   90.00
_cell.angle_gamma   90.00
#
_symmetry.space_group_name_H-M   'P 1'
#
loop_
_entity.id
_entity.type
_entity.pdbx_description
1 polymer ?
#
loop_
_entity_poly.entity_id
_entity_poly.type
_entity_poly.pdbx_seq_one_letter_code
_entity_poly.pdbx_strand_id
1 'polypeptide(L)'
;MPVFTGMTRLPRTPTPDSTSPWPLAYNLPVHTKAARFAWFVLAWNVVVVLWGAYVRASGSGAGCGAHWPLCNGEIVPRAPSAEMLVEFSHRVTSGLALVAVAVLFVWAWRTVAAGHPARRGAWLSLIFIVTEALLGAGLVLFRLVAKDESLARAMVMPLHLANTLVLLACLTLTAHWLSGGAPISLKGRGRHLWILVALLVAMIGVGKTGAIAALGDTLYPANSFLEGVAADASATASLLLRLRILHPALGVVVGMALVFGLGAIPMDRSDRRGRALRLVVASLAGVQMLLGFVNVWLAAPVWLQLVHLLVADLLWITLVLVAASILARREAAPIAGLRSSE
;
A
#
# COMPACT_ATOMS: atom_id res chain seq x y z
N MET A 1 -29.36 14.10 65.45
CA MET A 1 -28.51 13.22 64.63
C MET A 1 -29.13 13.08 63.25
N PRO A 2 -28.60 13.69 62.18
CA PRO A 2 -29.04 13.45 60.83
C PRO A 2 -28.20 12.36 60.17
N VAL A 3 -28.91 11.39 59.59
CA VAL A 3 -28.34 10.28 58.82
C VAL A 3 -28.04 10.78 57.40
N PHE A 4 -26.75 10.81 57.00
CA PHE A 4 -26.31 11.06 55.66
C PHE A 4 -26.38 9.75 54.86
N THR A 5 -27.33 9.65 53.88
CA THR A 5 -27.34 8.64 52.83
C THR A 5 -26.83 9.27 51.54
N GLY A 6 -25.50 9.24 51.36
CA GLY A 6 -24.86 9.61 50.10
C GLY A 6 -24.75 8.37 49.20
N MET A 7 -25.74 8.14 48.34
CA MET A 7 -25.62 7.20 47.22
C MET A 7 -24.82 7.86 46.08
N THR A 8 -23.53 7.57 45.99
CA THR A 8 -22.73 7.87 44.81
C THR A 8 -23.21 7.02 43.64
N ARG A 9 -23.86 7.66 42.68
CA ARG A 9 -24.19 7.01 41.36
C ARG A 9 -22.89 6.65 40.67
N LEU A 10 -22.67 5.37 40.42
CA LEU A 10 -21.67 4.89 39.50
C LEU A 10 -21.96 5.46 38.11
N PRO A 11 -20.93 5.86 37.31
CA PRO A 11 -21.12 6.33 35.96
C PRO A 11 -21.76 5.22 35.13
N ARG A 12 -22.91 5.54 34.51
CA ARG A 12 -23.62 4.65 33.59
C ARG A 12 -22.66 4.30 32.44
N THR A 13 -22.40 3.01 32.26
CA THR A 13 -21.78 2.51 31.03
C THR A 13 -22.63 2.97 29.85
N PRO A 14 -22.05 3.52 28.77
CA PRO A 14 -22.80 3.91 27.59
C PRO A 14 -23.54 2.67 27.06
N THR A 15 -24.85 2.76 26.91
CA THR A 15 -25.66 1.77 26.20
C THR A 15 -25.17 1.71 24.74
N PRO A 16 -25.01 0.51 24.16
CA PRO A 16 -24.63 0.39 22.75
C PRO A 16 -25.63 1.13 21.89
N ASP A 17 -25.14 2.08 21.07
CA ASP A 17 -25.95 2.82 20.11
C ASP A 17 -26.53 1.83 19.07
N SER A 18 -27.82 1.60 19.13
CA SER A 18 -28.57 0.71 18.24
C SER A 18 -28.62 1.22 16.77
N THR A 19 -28.08 2.42 16.51
CA THR A 19 -28.01 3.03 15.17
C THR A 19 -26.73 2.71 14.43
N SER A 20 -25.77 1.98 15.06
CA SER A 20 -24.56 1.54 14.39
C SER A 20 -24.91 0.58 13.24
N PRO A 21 -24.52 0.86 11.98
CA PRO A 21 -24.79 -0.04 10.84
C PRO A 21 -24.00 -1.36 10.92
N TRP A 22 -23.42 -1.70 12.07
CA TRP A 22 -22.52 -2.82 12.31
C TRP A 22 -23.10 -3.78 13.36
N PRO A 23 -23.96 -4.73 13.00
CA PRO A 23 -24.30 -5.80 13.93
C PRO A 23 -23.10 -6.72 14.06
N LEU A 24 -22.60 -6.87 15.30
CA LEU A 24 -21.67 -7.93 15.72
C LEU A 24 -20.22 -7.86 15.21
N ALA A 25 -19.69 -6.70 14.83
CA ALA A 25 -18.25 -6.52 14.68
C ALA A 25 -17.64 -6.02 16.00
N TYR A 26 -16.50 -6.59 16.37
CA TYR A 26 -15.70 -6.09 17.49
C TYR A 26 -15.34 -4.63 17.25
N ASN A 27 -16.09 -3.70 17.85
CA ASN A 27 -15.88 -2.27 17.68
C ASN A 27 -14.72 -1.83 18.60
N LEU A 28 -13.55 -1.61 18.01
CA LEU A 28 -12.48 -0.90 18.70
C LEU A 28 -12.90 0.56 18.91
N PRO A 29 -12.48 1.21 20.00
CA PRO A 29 -12.73 2.63 20.19
C PRO A 29 -12.13 3.43 19.04
N VAL A 30 -12.91 4.39 18.50
CA VAL A 30 -12.46 5.24 17.39
C VAL A 30 -11.57 6.36 17.92
N HIS A 31 -10.33 6.38 17.48
CA HIS A 31 -9.37 7.43 17.79
C HIS A 31 -9.33 8.48 16.67
N THR A 32 -10.40 9.27 16.53
CA THR A 32 -10.70 10.11 15.36
C THR A 32 -9.52 10.97 14.87
N LYS A 33 -8.80 11.64 15.77
CA LYS A 33 -7.64 12.48 15.39
C LYS A 33 -6.47 11.64 14.88
N ALA A 34 -6.11 10.57 15.59
CA ALA A 34 -5.04 9.65 15.18
C ALA A 34 -5.41 8.90 13.90
N ALA A 35 -6.68 8.50 13.71
CA ALA A 35 -7.17 7.88 12.49
C ALA A 35 -7.05 8.83 11.28
N ARG A 36 -7.49 10.08 11.41
CA ARG A 36 -7.35 11.08 10.33
C ARG A 36 -5.90 11.30 9.96
N PHE A 37 -5.01 11.39 10.95
CA PHE A 37 -3.58 11.50 10.71
C PHE A 37 -3.00 10.26 10.02
N ALA A 38 -3.41 9.05 10.41
CA ALA A 38 -2.96 7.82 9.76
C ALA A 38 -3.40 7.75 8.29
N TRP A 39 -4.62 8.16 7.95
CA TRP A 39 -5.08 8.26 6.56
C TRP A 39 -4.32 9.33 5.78
N PHE A 40 -4.00 10.46 6.40
CA PHE A 40 -3.14 11.49 5.80
C PHE A 40 -1.74 10.95 5.52
N VAL A 41 -1.11 10.25 6.48
CA VAL A 41 0.21 9.63 6.30
C VAL A 41 0.20 8.61 5.17
N LEU A 42 -0.85 7.78 5.06
CA LEU A 42 -1.02 6.85 3.94
C LEU A 42 -1.09 7.60 2.60
N ALA A 43 -1.96 8.62 2.50
CA ALA A 43 -2.11 9.42 1.28
C ALA A 43 -0.80 10.13 0.90
N TRP A 44 -0.08 10.69 1.89
CA TRP A 44 1.24 11.30 1.66
C TRP A 44 2.25 10.31 1.12
N ASN A 45 2.30 9.07 1.65
CA ASN A 45 3.18 8.03 1.13
C ASN A 45 2.84 7.67 -0.33
N VAL A 46 1.56 7.60 -0.72
CA VAL A 46 1.17 7.40 -2.13
C VAL A 46 1.72 8.53 -3.02
N VAL A 47 1.62 9.79 -2.58
CA VAL A 47 2.21 10.93 -3.33
C VAL A 47 3.72 10.77 -3.47
N VAL A 48 4.43 10.38 -2.41
CA VAL A 48 5.89 10.14 -2.44
C VAL A 48 6.26 8.99 -3.38
N VAL A 49 5.48 7.93 -3.42
CA VAL A 49 5.65 6.80 -4.36
C VAL A 49 5.55 7.28 -5.82
N LEU A 50 4.52 8.05 -6.15
CA LEU A 50 4.36 8.63 -7.49
C LEU A 50 5.51 9.57 -7.86
N TRP A 51 5.97 10.37 -6.90
CA TRP A 51 7.10 11.27 -7.11
C TRP A 51 8.40 10.51 -7.36
N GLY A 52 8.66 9.42 -6.62
CA GLY A 52 9.79 8.52 -6.85
C GLY A 52 9.74 7.84 -8.22
N ALA A 53 8.55 7.44 -8.67
CA ALA A 53 8.34 6.92 -10.02
C ALA A 53 8.65 7.97 -11.09
N TYR A 54 8.30 9.24 -10.83
CA TYR A 54 8.65 10.36 -11.72
C TYR A 54 10.17 10.60 -11.76
N VAL A 55 10.87 10.57 -10.61
CA VAL A 55 12.35 10.66 -10.56
C VAL A 55 12.99 9.61 -11.45
N ARG A 56 12.51 8.37 -11.41
CA ARG A 56 12.97 7.28 -12.28
C ARG A 56 12.66 7.58 -13.75
N ALA A 57 11.40 7.90 -14.05
CA ALA A 57 10.91 8.05 -15.44
C ALA A 57 11.52 9.25 -16.15
N SER A 58 11.84 10.33 -15.43
CA SER A 58 12.52 11.53 -15.95
C SER A 58 14.05 11.38 -16.04
N GLY A 59 14.60 10.24 -15.59
CA GLY A 59 16.05 10.03 -15.54
C GLY A 59 16.79 10.86 -14.46
N SER A 60 16.04 11.52 -13.57
CA SER A 60 16.59 12.48 -12.60
C SER A 60 17.29 11.84 -11.39
N GLY A 61 17.31 10.50 -11.29
CA GLY A 61 17.81 9.79 -10.10
C GLY A 61 19.32 9.88 -9.84
N ALA A 62 20.08 10.60 -10.65
CA ALA A 62 21.50 10.90 -10.43
C ALA A 62 21.79 12.40 -10.27
N GLY A 63 20.76 13.25 -10.17
CA GLY A 63 20.91 14.71 -10.07
C GLY A 63 21.68 15.16 -8.82
N CYS A 64 21.53 14.45 -7.70
CA CYS A 64 22.25 14.70 -6.44
C CYS A 64 23.57 13.91 -6.30
N GLY A 65 24.02 13.24 -7.36
CA GLY A 65 25.24 12.41 -7.34
C GLY A 65 25.15 11.21 -6.41
N ALA A 66 26.27 10.59 -6.10
CA ALA A 66 26.34 9.42 -5.21
C ALA A 66 26.44 9.82 -3.71
N HIS A 67 25.70 10.83 -3.30
CA HIS A 67 25.65 11.30 -1.92
C HIS A 67 24.29 11.05 -1.30
N TRP A 68 24.24 10.60 -0.07
CA TRP A 68 22.99 10.42 0.69
C TRP A 68 23.28 10.58 2.19
N PRO A 69 22.45 11.30 2.96
CA PRO A 69 21.19 11.98 2.58
C PRO A 69 21.38 13.33 1.86
N LEU A 70 22.60 13.85 1.80
CA LEU A 70 22.93 15.15 1.20
C LEU A 70 22.83 15.10 -0.33
N CYS A 71 22.67 16.27 -0.97
CA CYS A 71 22.66 16.42 -2.42
C CYS A 71 24.00 17.03 -2.86
N ASN A 72 24.84 16.25 -3.53
CA ASN A 72 26.22 16.64 -3.88
C ASN A 72 27.06 17.17 -2.69
N GLY A 73 26.79 16.63 -1.49
CA GLY A 73 27.48 17.05 -0.27
C GLY A 73 26.87 18.28 0.41
N GLU A 74 25.82 18.91 -0.16
CA GLU A 74 25.13 20.08 0.40
C GLU A 74 23.78 19.67 1.01
N ILE A 75 23.37 20.38 2.09
CA ILE A 75 22.03 20.21 2.70
C ILE A 75 20.95 20.78 1.77
N VAL A 76 21.22 21.95 1.17
CA VAL A 76 20.37 22.59 0.18
C VAL A 76 21.25 22.96 -1.00
N PRO A 77 21.00 22.41 -2.20
CA PRO A 77 21.82 22.69 -3.38
C PRO A 77 21.70 24.15 -3.81
N ARG A 78 22.85 24.76 -4.16
CA ARG A 78 22.94 26.17 -4.48
C ARG A 78 22.75 26.37 -5.95
N ALA A 79 22.45 26.38 -6.84
CA ALA A 79 22.29 26.50 -8.30
C ALA A 79 21.91 25.13 -8.92
N PRO A 80 20.77 24.53 -8.50
CA PRO A 80 20.43 23.18 -8.90
C PRO A 80 19.96 23.12 -10.37
N SER A 81 20.35 22.04 -11.07
CA SER A 81 19.72 21.65 -12.33
C SER A 81 18.28 21.16 -12.10
N ALA A 82 17.51 21.01 -13.19
CA ALA A 82 16.15 20.47 -13.10
C ALA A 82 16.14 19.04 -12.52
N GLU A 83 17.05 18.19 -12.95
CA GLU A 83 17.18 16.80 -12.45
C GLU A 83 17.54 16.80 -10.96
N MET A 84 18.42 17.69 -10.54
CA MET A 84 18.80 17.85 -9.12
C MET A 84 17.60 18.30 -8.28
N LEU A 85 16.79 19.24 -8.73
CA LEU A 85 15.58 19.69 -8.03
C LEU A 85 14.57 18.55 -7.90
N VAL A 86 14.37 17.78 -8.95
CA VAL A 86 13.45 16.63 -8.96
C VAL A 86 13.89 15.58 -7.96
N GLU A 87 15.16 15.17 -7.95
CA GLU A 87 15.66 14.20 -6.99
C GLU A 87 15.68 14.75 -5.56
N PHE A 88 16.17 15.99 -5.37
CA PHE A 88 16.23 16.64 -4.06
C PHE A 88 14.84 16.76 -3.42
N SER A 89 13.84 17.22 -4.17
CA SER A 89 12.47 17.32 -3.67
C SER A 89 11.88 15.96 -3.29
N HIS A 90 12.23 14.88 -4.03
CA HIS A 90 11.84 13.52 -3.63
C HIS A 90 12.50 13.10 -2.31
N ARG A 91 13.77 13.41 -2.09
CA ARG A 91 14.45 13.13 -0.81
C ARG A 91 13.79 13.86 0.35
N VAL A 92 13.46 15.16 0.17
CA VAL A 92 12.78 15.96 1.20
C VAL A 92 11.40 15.40 1.51
N THR A 93 10.58 15.09 0.50
CA THR A 93 9.24 14.55 0.70
C THR A 93 9.25 13.16 1.32
N SER A 94 10.24 12.33 0.99
CA SER A 94 10.48 11.01 1.61
C SER A 94 10.93 11.15 3.08
N GLY A 95 11.80 12.12 3.38
CA GLY A 95 12.19 12.45 4.76
C GLY A 95 11.00 12.88 5.60
N LEU A 96 10.11 13.73 5.04
CA LEU A 96 8.85 14.11 5.69
C LEU A 96 7.92 12.92 5.91
N ALA A 97 7.85 11.97 4.97
CA ALA A 97 7.08 10.74 5.14
C ALA A 97 7.64 9.89 6.29
N LEU A 98 8.96 9.73 6.40
CA LEU A 98 9.61 9.03 7.50
C LEU A 98 9.26 9.69 8.86
N VAL A 99 9.35 11.01 8.95
CA VAL A 99 8.98 11.77 10.18
C VAL A 99 7.49 11.57 10.50
N ALA A 100 6.61 11.66 9.49
CA ALA A 100 5.18 11.49 9.69
C ALA A 100 4.82 10.08 10.19
N VAL A 101 5.48 9.02 9.66
CA VAL A 101 5.30 7.64 10.13
C VAL A 101 5.85 7.48 11.56
N ALA A 102 6.99 8.09 11.90
CA ALA A 102 7.53 8.08 13.27
C ALA A 102 6.58 8.78 14.26
N VAL A 103 6.01 9.91 13.88
CA VAL A 103 4.98 10.62 14.67
C VAL A 103 3.73 9.73 14.83
N LEU A 104 3.27 9.08 13.76
CA LEU A 104 2.14 8.16 13.81
C LEU A 104 2.41 7.00 14.78
N PHE A 105 3.62 6.42 14.74
CA PHE A 105 4.04 5.37 15.66
C PHE A 105 3.96 5.84 17.13
N VAL A 106 4.59 6.97 17.46
CA VAL A 106 4.56 7.53 18.83
C VAL A 106 3.14 7.87 19.25
N TRP A 107 2.35 8.44 18.36
CA TRP A 107 0.95 8.80 18.65
C TRP A 107 0.10 7.56 18.91
N ALA A 108 0.15 6.55 18.04
CA ALA A 108 -0.56 5.30 18.25
C ALA A 108 -0.14 4.61 19.55
N TRP A 109 1.17 4.63 19.87
CA TRP A 109 1.68 4.03 21.11
C TRP A 109 1.16 4.69 22.38
N ARG A 110 0.94 6.02 22.35
CA ARG A 110 0.45 6.81 23.48
C ARG A 110 -1.08 6.81 23.64
N THR A 111 -1.82 6.62 22.54
CA THR A 111 -3.28 6.82 22.54
C THR A 111 -4.08 5.53 22.66
N VAL A 112 -3.55 4.39 22.18
CA VAL A 112 -4.30 3.13 22.25
C VAL A 112 -3.73 2.18 23.31
N ALA A 113 -4.59 1.34 23.89
CA ALA A 113 -4.22 0.39 24.94
C ALA A 113 -3.16 -0.63 24.47
N ALA A 114 -2.42 -1.21 25.43
CA ALA A 114 -1.53 -2.33 25.18
C ALA A 114 -2.35 -3.49 24.54
N GLY A 115 -1.80 -4.11 23.49
CA GLY A 115 -2.51 -5.18 22.75
C GLY A 115 -3.42 -4.70 21.61
N HIS A 116 -3.71 -3.41 21.49
CA HIS A 116 -4.45 -2.86 20.35
C HIS A 116 -3.68 -3.06 19.03
N PRO A 117 -4.31 -3.61 17.98
CA PRO A 117 -3.61 -3.99 16.75
C PRO A 117 -2.93 -2.81 16.04
N ALA A 118 -3.44 -1.58 16.18
CA ALA A 118 -2.83 -0.39 15.61
C ALA A 118 -1.40 -0.13 16.10
N ARG A 119 -1.03 -0.56 17.34
CA ARG A 119 0.37 -0.46 17.79
C ARG A 119 1.31 -1.31 16.94
N ARG A 120 0.88 -2.55 16.62
CA ARG A 120 1.67 -3.45 15.77
C ARG A 120 1.74 -2.91 14.34
N GLY A 121 0.62 -2.42 13.80
CA GLY A 121 0.59 -1.80 12.47
C GLY A 121 1.53 -0.60 12.38
N ALA A 122 1.47 0.33 13.33
CA ALA A 122 2.34 1.50 13.37
C ALA A 122 3.83 1.14 13.55
N TRP A 123 4.14 0.11 14.35
CA TRP A 123 5.50 -0.41 14.49
C TRP A 123 6.03 -1.00 13.18
N LEU A 124 5.24 -1.85 12.51
CA LEU A 124 5.60 -2.40 11.21
C LEU A 124 5.75 -1.30 10.16
N SER A 125 4.87 -0.28 10.17
CA SER A 125 5.00 0.88 9.27
C SER A 125 6.34 1.60 9.50
N LEU A 126 6.78 1.75 10.75
CA LEU A 126 8.09 2.35 11.07
C LEU A 126 9.25 1.49 10.55
N ILE A 127 9.19 0.17 10.70
CA ILE A 127 10.22 -0.72 10.15
C ILE A 127 10.27 -0.57 8.62
N PHE A 128 9.13 -0.67 7.94
CA PHE A 128 9.11 -0.67 6.49
C PHE A 128 9.41 0.71 5.88
N ILE A 129 9.13 1.84 6.55
CA ILE A 129 9.58 3.16 6.04
C ILE A 129 11.09 3.35 6.22
N VAL A 130 11.69 2.80 7.29
CA VAL A 130 13.14 2.81 7.46
C VAL A 130 13.83 1.94 6.41
N THR A 131 13.33 0.73 6.15
CA THR A 131 13.86 -0.12 5.07
C THR A 131 13.66 0.50 3.70
N GLU A 132 12.56 1.25 3.49
CA GLU A 132 12.31 2.02 2.26
C GLU A 132 13.38 3.08 2.04
N ALA A 133 13.71 3.85 3.09
CA ALA A 133 14.77 4.84 3.05
C ALA A 133 16.15 4.21 2.78
N LEU A 134 16.43 3.04 3.38
CA LEU A 134 17.69 2.34 3.17
C LEU A 134 17.81 1.76 1.76
N LEU A 135 16.72 1.22 1.19
CA LEU A 135 16.68 0.73 -0.20
C LEU A 135 16.90 1.89 -1.18
N GLY A 136 16.21 3.04 -0.94
CA GLY A 136 16.43 4.25 -1.72
C GLY A 136 17.87 4.80 -1.60
N ALA A 137 18.44 4.80 -0.40
CA ALA A 137 19.84 5.16 -0.18
C ALA A 137 20.79 4.20 -0.94
N GLY A 138 20.51 2.89 -0.91
CA GLY A 138 21.28 1.90 -1.65
C GLY A 138 21.27 2.15 -3.15
N LEU A 139 20.12 2.46 -3.75
CA LEU A 139 20.04 2.83 -5.18
C LEU A 139 20.98 3.98 -5.52
N VAL A 140 21.06 5.01 -4.68
CA VAL A 140 21.91 6.18 -4.89
C VAL A 140 23.38 5.86 -4.64
N LEU A 141 23.71 5.29 -3.48
CA LEU A 141 25.10 5.06 -3.04
C LEU A 141 25.84 4.05 -3.94
N PHE A 142 25.11 3.03 -4.42
CA PHE A 142 25.66 2.05 -5.37
C PHE A 142 25.49 2.46 -6.84
N ARG A 143 25.00 3.70 -7.10
CA ARG A 143 24.82 4.26 -8.45
C ARG A 143 23.88 3.45 -9.35
N LEU A 144 22.90 2.75 -8.74
CA LEU A 144 21.88 1.95 -9.44
C LEU A 144 20.74 2.84 -9.97
N VAL A 145 21.06 3.98 -10.57
CA VAL A 145 20.16 5.05 -11.01
C VAL A 145 20.48 5.52 -12.43
N ALA A 146 19.70 6.45 -12.96
CA ALA A 146 19.88 7.04 -14.28
C ALA A 146 19.96 5.99 -15.42
N LYS A 147 21.09 5.84 -16.07
CA LYS A 147 21.33 4.95 -17.23
C LYS A 147 21.93 3.59 -16.84
N ASP A 148 21.96 3.25 -15.54
CA ASP A 148 22.48 1.94 -15.13
C ASP A 148 21.55 0.81 -15.60
N GLU A 149 22.11 -0.17 -16.34
CA GLU A 149 21.41 -1.33 -16.89
C GLU A 149 21.77 -2.63 -16.15
N SER A 150 22.40 -2.51 -14.98
CA SER A 150 22.91 -3.64 -14.24
C SER A 150 21.81 -4.57 -13.72
N LEU A 151 22.15 -5.84 -13.57
CA LEU A 151 21.28 -6.82 -12.90
C LEU A 151 21.01 -6.41 -11.46
N ALA A 152 21.96 -5.74 -10.78
CA ALA A 152 21.78 -5.24 -9.42
C ALA A 152 20.60 -4.26 -9.36
N ARG A 153 20.52 -3.29 -10.29
CA ARG A 153 19.38 -2.38 -10.39
C ARG A 153 18.07 -3.11 -10.67
N ALA A 154 18.10 -4.06 -11.60
CA ALA A 154 16.94 -4.89 -11.95
C ALA A 154 16.42 -5.73 -10.78
N MET A 155 17.25 -6.03 -9.77
CA MET A 155 16.86 -6.73 -8.55
C MET A 155 16.42 -5.77 -7.44
N VAL A 156 17.12 -4.66 -7.21
CA VAL A 156 16.86 -3.74 -6.11
C VAL A 156 15.59 -2.92 -6.35
N MET A 157 15.34 -2.46 -7.57
CA MET A 157 14.12 -1.68 -7.90
C MET A 157 12.82 -2.43 -7.59
N PRO A 158 12.61 -3.70 -8.03
CA PRO A 158 11.43 -4.46 -7.65
C PRO A 158 11.34 -4.76 -6.15
N LEU A 159 12.48 -4.90 -5.46
CA LEU A 159 12.50 -5.08 -4.01
C LEU A 159 12.04 -3.81 -3.29
N HIS A 160 12.50 -2.63 -3.75
CA HIS A 160 12.06 -1.33 -3.24
C HIS A 160 10.53 -1.18 -3.38
N LEU A 161 9.95 -1.45 -4.56
CA LEU A 161 8.51 -1.42 -4.76
C LEU A 161 7.76 -2.47 -3.90
N ALA A 162 8.29 -3.67 -3.76
CA ALA A 162 7.68 -4.68 -2.88
C ALA A 162 7.64 -4.21 -1.42
N ASN A 163 8.72 -3.59 -0.93
CA ASN A 163 8.77 -2.97 0.39
C ASN A 163 7.74 -1.83 0.54
N THR A 164 7.61 -0.97 -0.49
CA THR A 164 6.57 0.06 -0.57
C THR A 164 5.17 -0.53 -0.41
N LEU A 165 4.82 -1.59 -1.13
CA LEU A 165 3.51 -2.23 -1.03
C LEU A 165 3.24 -2.76 0.39
N VAL A 166 4.24 -3.37 1.03
CA VAL A 166 4.11 -3.83 2.43
C VAL A 166 3.94 -2.63 3.38
N LEU A 167 4.68 -1.54 3.19
CA LEU A 167 4.50 -0.30 3.95
C LEU A 167 3.08 0.25 3.81
N LEU A 168 2.57 0.36 2.58
CA LEU A 168 1.20 0.82 2.33
C LEU A 168 0.16 -0.10 2.99
N ALA A 169 0.38 -1.42 3.01
CA ALA A 169 -0.49 -2.36 3.72
C ALA A 169 -0.48 -2.13 5.24
N CYS A 170 0.70 -1.94 5.83
CA CYS A 170 0.84 -1.66 7.27
C CYS A 170 0.18 -0.33 7.66
N LEU A 171 0.36 0.73 6.86
CA LEU A 171 -0.29 2.03 7.06
C LEU A 171 -1.81 1.93 6.92
N THR A 172 -2.30 1.21 5.90
CA THR A 172 -3.73 0.96 5.65
C THR A 172 -4.38 0.25 6.85
N LEU A 173 -3.76 -0.81 7.34
CA LEU A 173 -4.26 -1.55 8.52
C LEU A 173 -4.20 -0.69 9.78
N THR A 174 -3.15 0.10 9.97
CA THR A 174 -3.04 1.03 11.11
C THR A 174 -4.19 2.04 11.10
N ALA A 175 -4.43 2.68 9.95
CA ALA A 175 -5.51 3.63 9.78
C ALA A 175 -6.89 2.97 9.97
N HIS A 176 -7.08 1.76 9.42
CA HIS A 176 -8.29 0.96 9.59
C HIS A 176 -8.60 0.68 11.07
N TRP A 177 -7.62 0.19 11.84
CA TRP A 177 -7.82 -0.12 13.25
C TRP A 177 -8.01 1.12 14.13
N LEU A 178 -7.31 2.23 13.86
CA LEU A 178 -7.53 3.51 14.55
C LEU A 178 -8.92 4.08 14.25
N SER A 179 -9.52 3.73 13.11
CA SER A 179 -10.88 4.08 12.72
C SER A 179 -11.96 3.16 13.31
N GLY A 180 -11.60 2.27 14.26
CA GLY A 180 -12.54 1.33 14.87
C GLY A 180 -12.74 0.03 14.08
N GLY A 181 -11.88 -0.24 13.08
CA GLY A 181 -11.94 -1.49 12.32
C GLY A 181 -11.62 -2.71 13.17
N ALA A 182 -12.29 -3.84 12.89
CA ALA A 182 -12.13 -5.07 13.65
C ALA A 182 -10.72 -5.67 13.54
N PRO A 183 -10.19 -6.30 14.60
CA PRO A 183 -8.94 -7.04 14.55
C PRO A 183 -9.02 -8.23 13.58
N ILE A 184 -7.90 -8.53 12.93
CA ILE A 184 -7.79 -9.68 12.03
C ILE A 184 -7.65 -10.97 12.86
N SER A 185 -8.36 -12.03 12.45
CA SER A 185 -8.22 -13.38 12.98
C SER A 185 -7.94 -14.36 11.85
N LEU A 186 -6.83 -15.07 11.95
CA LEU A 186 -6.45 -16.09 10.97
C LEU A 186 -7.03 -17.46 11.30
N LYS A 187 -7.46 -17.69 12.56
CA LYS A 187 -7.98 -18.98 13.01
C LYS A 187 -9.33 -19.29 12.38
N GLY A 188 -9.51 -20.52 11.90
CA GLY A 188 -10.78 -21.02 11.35
C GLY A 188 -11.15 -20.47 9.95
N ARG A 189 -10.22 -19.80 9.25
CA ARG A 189 -10.50 -19.21 7.93
C ARG A 189 -10.31 -20.19 6.75
N GLY A 190 -9.67 -21.33 6.97
CA GLY A 190 -9.53 -22.39 5.97
C GLY A 190 -9.03 -21.91 4.61
N ARG A 191 -9.66 -22.37 3.53
CA ARG A 191 -9.30 -22.01 2.15
C ARG A 191 -9.36 -20.51 1.84
N HIS A 192 -10.24 -19.75 2.51
CA HIS A 192 -10.40 -18.33 2.24
C HIS A 192 -9.15 -17.51 2.61
N LEU A 193 -8.46 -17.90 3.69
CA LEU A 193 -7.17 -17.33 4.06
C LEU A 193 -6.14 -17.54 2.94
N TRP A 194 -6.04 -18.76 2.42
CA TRP A 194 -5.07 -19.09 1.37
C TRP A 194 -5.36 -18.38 0.05
N ILE A 195 -6.65 -18.22 -0.32
CA ILE A 195 -7.04 -17.40 -1.49
C ILE A 195 -6.57 -15.96 -1.29
N LEU A 196 -6.84 -15.35 -0.13
CA LEU A 196 -6.42 -13.96 0.14
C LEU A 196 -4.90 -13.81 0.15
N VAL A 197 -4.17 -14.74 0.77
CA VAL A 197 -2.71 -14.73 0.78
C VAL A 197 -2.17 -14.87 -0.64
N ALA A 198 -2.72 -15.79 -1.45
CA ALA A 198 -2.31 -15.95 -2.84
C ALA A 198 -2.54 -14.69 -3.67
N LEU A 199 -3.70 -14.02 -3.51
CA LEU A 199 -4.01 -12.76 -4.21
C LEU A 199 -3.07 -11.62 -3.79
N LEU A 200 -2.79 -11.48 -2.48
CA LEU A 200 -1.85 -10.46 -1.98
C LEU A 200 -0.42 -10.71 -2.49
N VAL A 201 0.05 -11.94 -2.45
CA VAL A 201 1.38 -12.32 -2.96
C VAL A 201 1.45 -12.12 -4.48
N ALA A 202 0.40 -12.50 -5.22
CA ALA A 202 0.32 -12.30 -6.66
C ALA A 202 0.38 -10.80 -7.03
N MET A 203 -0.32 -9.93 -6.28
CA MET A 203 -0.25 -8.47 -6.48
C MET A 203 1.15 -7.91 -6.26
N ILE A 204 1.87 -8.37 -5.22
CA ILE A 204 3.29 -7.99 -5.02
C ILE A 204 4.14 -8.50 -6.21
N GLY A 205 3.88 -9.71 -6.69
CA GLY A 205 4.54 -10.28 -7.86
C GLY A 205 4.34 -9.44 -9.12
N VAL A 206 3.09 -9.04 -9.40
CA VAL A 206 2.79 -8.12 -10.54
C VAL A 206 3.45 -6.76 -10.34
N GLY A 207 3.45 -6.20 -9.12
CA GLY A 207 4.16 -4.96 -8.82
C GLY A 207 5.66 -5.07 -9.15
N LYS A 208 6.30 -6.17 -8.76
CA LYS A 208 7.73 -6.42 -9.07
C LYS A 208 7.99 -6.48 -10.57
N THR A 209 7.17 -7.20 -11.34
CA THR A 209 7.32 -7.24 -12.80
C THR A 209 7.00 -5.90 -13.43
N GLY A 210 6.08 -5.11 -12.86
CA GLY A 210 5.80 -3.73 -13.26
C GLY A 210 6.98 -2.79 -13.05
N ALA A 211 7.72 -2.92 -11.95
CA ALA A 211 8.95 -2.15 -11.72
C ALA A 211 10.03 -2.47 -12.78
N ILE A 212 10.16 -3.76 -13.16
CA ILE A 212 11.07 -4.18 -14.23
C ILE A 212 10.62 -3.62 -15.59
N ALA A 213 9.32 -3.72 -15.90
CA ALA A 213 8.78 -3.19 -17.16
C ALA A 213 9.00 -1.68 -17.26
N ALA A 214 8.70 -0.93 -16.21
CA ALA A 214 8.89 0.51 -16.15
C ALA A 214 10.38 0.91 -16.22
N LEU A 215 11.29 0.09 -15.69
CA LEU A 215 12.73 0.29 -15.86
C LEU A 215 13.13 0.06 -17.33
N GLY A 216 12.61 -0.97 -17.98
CA GLY A 216 12.81 -1.24 -19.40
C GLY A 216 12.35 -0.08 -20.26
N ASP A 217 11.15 0.48 -20.01
CA ASP A 217 10.61 1.64 -20.73
C ASP A 217 11.48 2.90 -20.56
N THR A 218 12.13 3.05 -19.37
CA THR A 218 13.01 4.19 -19.11
C THR A 218 14.36 4.07 -19.84
N LEU A 219 14.92 2.87 -19.88
CA LEU A 219 16.25 2.61 -20.46
C LEU A 219 16.18 2.42 -21.98
N TYR A 220 15.08 1.88 -22.47
CA TYR A 220 14.86 1.55 -23.87
C TYR A 220 13.51 2.12 -24.35
N PRO A 221 13.37 3.45 -24.41
CA PRO A 221 12.11 4.08 -24.83
C PRO A 221 11.83 3.74 -26.30
N ALA A 222 10.57 3.39 -26.59
CA ALA A 222 10.08 3.20 -27.95
C ALA A 222 9.20 4.40 -28.36
N ASN A 223 9.21 4.77 -29.65
CA ASN A 223 8.37 5.85 -30.18
C ASN A 223 6.99 5.36 -30.64
N SER A 224 6.83 4.04 -30.77
CA SER A 224 5.56 3.42 -31.16
C SER A 224 5.43 2.01 -30.58
N PHE A 225 4.18 1.51 -30.55
CA PHE A 225 3.86 0.14 -30.16
C PHE A 225 4.66 -0.91 -30.97
N LEU A 226 4.69 -0.76 -32.29
CA LEU A 226 5.38 -1.72 -33.17
C LEU A 226 6.89 -1.73 -32.94
N GLU A 227 7.49 -0.56 -32.74
CA GLU A 227 8.91 -0.44 -32.40
C GLU A 227 9.22 -1.14 -31.06
N GLY A 228 8.38 -0.93 -30.05
CA GLY A 228 8.50 -1.59 -28.74
C GLY A 228 8.45 -3.11 -28.86
N VAL A 229 7.45 -3.65 -29.59
CA VAL A 229 7.31 -5.09 -29.80
C VAL A 229 8.50 -5.66 -30.58
N ALA A 230 8.98 -4.96 -31.63
CA ALA A 230 10.15 -5.38 -32.41
C ALA A 230 11.42 -5.41 -31.53
N ALA A 231 11.60 -4.41 -30.67
CA ALA A 231 12.73 -4.37 -29.73
C ALA A 231 12.69 -5.53 -28.74
N ASP A 232 11.52 -5.85 -28.17
CA ASP A 232 11.32 -6.94 -27.23
C ASP A 232 11.55 -8.32 -27.87
N ALA A 233 11.16 -8.49 -29.13
CA ALA A 233 11.28 -9.74 -29.88
C ALA A 233 12.68 -9.95 -30.48
N SER A 234 13.58 -8.95 -30.41
CA SER A 234 14.92 -9.04 -31.00
C SER A 234 15.75 -10.16 -30.35
N ALA A 235 16.50 -10.90 -31.15
CA ALA A 235 17.45 -11.90 -30.67
C ALA A 235 18.54 -11.30 -29.77
N THR A 236 18.84 -10.00 -29.93
CA THR A 236 19.84 -9.25 -29.16
C THR A 236 19.20 -8.45 -28.01
N ALA A 237 17.89 -8.62 -27.76
CA ALA A 237 17.19 -7.93 -26.69
C ALA A 237 17.85 -8.18 -25.31
N SER A 238 18.03 -7.11 -24.54
CA SER A 238 18.49 -7.20 -23.16
C SER A 238 17.54 -8.01 -22.28
N LEU A 239 18.05 -8.55 -21.16
CA LEU A 239 17.20 -9.26 -20.21
C LEU A 239 16.01 -8.43 -19.74
N LEU A 240 16.19 -7.11 -19.53
CA LEU A 240 15.12 -6.20 -19.11
C LEU A 240 13.99 -6.11 -20.13
N LEU A 241 14.31 -6.01 -21.43
CA LEU A 241 13.32 -6.00 -22.49
C LEU A 241 12.53 -7.32 -22.55
N ARG A 242 13.20 -8.46 -22.42
CA ARG A 242 12.53 -9.77 -22.40
C ARG A 242 11.61 -9.93 -21.19
N LEU A 243 12.00 -9.43 -20.02
CA LEU A 243 11.20 -9.50 -18.81
C LEU A 243 10.02 -8.50 -18.83
N ARG A 244 10.10 -7.41 -19.61
CA ARG A 244 9.03 -6.43 -19.75
C ARG A 244 7.72 -7.07 -20.24
N ILE A 245 7.80 -8.05 -21.15
CA ILE A 245 6.65 -8.77 -21.71
C ILE A 245 5.84 -9.52 -20.64
N LEU A 246 6.49 -9.97 -19.57
CA LEU A 246 5.82 -10.73 -18.51
C LEU A 246 4.78 -9.91 -17.74
N HIS A 247 5.01 -8.61 -17.59
CA HIS A 247 4.13 -7.76 -16.79
C HIS A 247 2.71 -7.65 -17.31
N PRO A 248 2.44 -7.36 -18.60
CA PRO A 248 1.08 -7.31 -19.15
C PRO A 248 0.34 -8.65 -19.00
N ALA A 249 1.02 -9.77 -19.30
CA ALA A 249 0.43 -11.11 -19.18
C ALA A 249 0.04 -11.44 -17.75
N LEU A 250 0.96 -11.22 -16.79
CA LEU A 250 0.69 -11.44 -15.36
C LEU A 250 -0.36 -10.46 -14.84
N GLY A 251 -0.38 -9.22 -15.31
CA GLY A 251 -1.37 -8.21 -14.96
C GLY A 251 -2.80 -8.66 -15.29
N VAL A 252 -3.00 -9.22 -16.48
CA VAL A 252 -4.31 -9.79 -16.89
C VAL A 252 -4.67 -10.99 -16.02
N VAL A 253 -3.77 -11.96 -15.85
CA VAL A 253 -4.02 -13.17 -15.05
C VAL A 253 -4.38 -12.82 -13.61
N VAL A 254 -3.61 -11.94 -12.98
CA VAL A 254 -3.85 -11.55 -11.58
C VAL A 254 -5.07 -10.65 -11.46
N GLY A 255 -5.33 -9.74 -12.43
CA GLY A 255 -6.54 -8.93 -12.48
C GLY A 255 -7.81 -9.81 -12.51
N MET A 256 -7.81 -10.83 -13.36
CA MET A 256 -8.90 -11.83 -13.41
C MET A 256 -8.98 -12.63 -12.11
N ALA A 257 -7.84 -13.07 -11.56
CA ALA A 257 -7.81 -13.80 -10.29
C ALA A 257 -8.36 -12.97 -9.11
N LEU A 258 -8.14 -11.65 -9.09
CA LEU A 258 -8.75 -10.75 -8.09
C LEU A 258 -10.28 -10.76 -8.18
N VAL A 259 -10.83 -10.62 -9.38
CA VAL A 259 -12.28 -10.57 -9.60
C VAL A 259 -12.92 -11.91 -9.21
N PHE A 260 -12.45 -13.02 -9.78
CA PHE A 260 -13.03 -14.35 -9.55
C PHE A 260 -12.68 -14.92 -8.17
N GLY A 261 -11.42 -14.76 -7.72
CA GLY A 261 -10.97 -15.27 -6.42
C GLY A 261 -11.68 -14.61 -5.25
N LEU A 262 -11.85 -13.27 -5.28
CA LEU A 262 -12.66 -12.59 -4.28
C LEU A 262 -14.15 -12.97 -4.42
N GLY A 263 -14.66 -13.14 -5.64
CA GLY A 263 -16.03 -13.59 -5.89
C GLY A 263 -16.33 -14.97 -5.28
N ALA A 264 -15.37 -15.88 -5.26
CA ALA A 264 -15.49 -17.21 -4.70
C ALA A 264 -15.53 -17.25 -3.16
N ILE A 265 -15.18 -16.17 -2.46
CA ILE A 265 -15.25 -16.10 -1.00
C ILE A 265 -16.66 -15.66 -0.59
N PRO A 266 -17.46 -16.47 0.15
CA PRO A 266 -18.75 -16.04 0.64
C PRO A 266 -18.65 -14.82 1.55
N MET A 267 -19.55 -13.88 1.39
CA MET A 267 -19.71 -12.75 2.30
C MET A 267 -21.11 -12.71 2.86
N ASP A 268 -21.22 -12.28 4.11
CA ASP A 268 -22.51 -12.05 4.74
C ASP A 268 -23.29 -10.98 3.95
N ARG A 269 -24.59 -11.24 3.72
CA ARG A 269 -25.50 -10.30 3.05
C ARG A 269 -25.66 -9.00 3.82
N SER A 270 -25.43 -9.00 5.13
CA SER A 270 -25.46 -7.82 5.99
C SER A 270 -24.20 -6.94 5.86
N ASP A 271 -23.06 -7.50 5.41
CA ASP A 271 -21.81 -6.74 5.24
C ASP A 271 -21.83 -5.90 3.94
N ARG A 272 -22.57 -4.78 4.00
CA ARG A 272 -22.67 -3.83 2.88
C ARG A 272 -21.29 -3.23 2.52
N ARG A 273 -20.45 -2.93 3.51
CA ARG A 273 -19.13 -2.32 3.26
C ARG A 273 -18.17 -3.30 2.59
N GLY A 274 -18.07 -4.51 3.08
CA GLY A 274 -17.21 -5.51 2.45
C GLY A 274 -17.60 -5.79 1.00
N ARG A 275 -18.94 -5.84 0.71
CA ARG A 275 -19.43 -5.95 -0.66
C ARG A 275 -19.07 -4.74 -1.52
N ALA A 276 -19.23 -3.52 -0.99
CA ALA A 276 -18.85 -2.30 -1.70
C ALA A 276 -17.35 -2.29 -2.00
N LEU A 277 -16.49 -2.63 -1.04
CA LEU A 277 -15.04 -2.73 -1.23
C LEU A 277 -14.67 -3.75 -2.30
N ARG A 278 -15.36 -4.90 -2.37
CA ARG A 278 -15.15 -5.88 -3.46
C ARG A 278 -15.48 -5.30 -4.84
N LEU A 279 -16.59 -4.59 -4.96
CA LEU A 279 -16.94 -3.93 -6.21
C LEU A 279 -15.88 -2.89 -6.60
N VAL A 280 -15.37 -2.13 -5.63
CA VAL A 280 -14.27 -1.19 -5.86
C VAL A 280 -13.01 -1.92 -6.34
N VAL A 281 -12.63 -3.07 -5.73
CA VAL A 281 -11.50 -3.88 -6.21
C VAL A 281 -11.73 -4.36 -7.65
N ALA A 282 -12.93 -4.88 -7.96
CA ALA A 282 -13.24 -5.36 -9.30
C ALA A 282 -13.20 -4.22 -10.34
N SER A 283 -13.76 -3.05 -10.00
CA SER A 283 -13.72 -1.87 -10.87
C SER A 283 -12.29 -1.36 -11.08
N LEU A 284 -11.50 -1.24 -9.99
CA LEU A 284 -10.10 -0.81 -10.08
C LEU A 284 -9.26 -1.81 -10.87
N ALA A 285 -9.49 -3.13 -10.72
CA ALA A 285 -8.81 -4.15 -11.51
C ALA A 285 -9.14 -4.00 -13.01
N GLY A 286 -10.40 -3.75 -13.37
CA GLY A 286 -10.81 -3.48 -14.74
C GLY A 286 -10.14 -2.22 -15.31
N VAL A 287 -10.16 -1.11 -14.55
CA VAL A 287 -9.49 0.14 -14.92
C VAL A 287 -7.98 -0.06 -15.06
N GLN A 288 -7.36 -0.81 -14.14
CA GLN A 288 -5.92 -1.10 -14.16
C GLN A 288 -5.51 -1.88 -15.42
N MET A 289 -6.30 -2.89 -15.81
CA MET A 289 -6.05 -3.64 -17.04
C MET A 289 -6.20 -2.76 -18.29
N LEU A 290 -7.24 -1.91 -18.32
CA LEU A 290 -7.44 -0.97 -19.43
C LEU A 290 -6.28 0.04 -19.53
N LEU A 291 -5.89 0.65 -18.40
CA LEU A 291 -4.76 1.58 -18.36
C LEU A 291 -3.45 0.88 -18.75
N GLY A 292 -3.24 -0.37 -18.36
CA GLY A 292 -2.08 -1.16 -18.77
C GLY A 292 -2.05 -1.39 -20.27
N PHE A 293 -3.19 -1.74 -20.88
CA PHE A 293 -3.31 -1.88 -22.33
C PHE A 293 -3.01 -0.56 -23.05
N VAL A 294 -3.63 0.55 -22.61
CA VAL A 294 -3.41 1.88 -23.22
C VAL A 294 -1.95 2.32 -23.05
N ASN A 295 -1.34 2.00 -21.89
CA ASN A 295 0.06 2.32 -21.63
C ASN A 295 1.00 1.63 -22.63
N VAL A 296 0.80 0.33 -22.89
CA VAL A 296 1.56 -0.41 -23.91
C VAL A 296 1.29 0.15 -25.31
N TRP A 297 0.02 0.45 -25.64
CA TRP A 297 -0.36 0.99 -26.95
C TRP A 297 0.27 2.33 -27.26
N LEU A 298 0.38 3.21 -26.24
CA LEU A 298 0.97 4.55 -26.35
C LEU A 298 2.49 4.56 -26.11
N ALA A 299 3.17 3.43 -26.10
CA ALA A 299 4.59 3.30 -25.80
C ALA A 299 5.01 3.94 -24.45
N ALA A 300 4.20 3.71 -23.43
CA ALA A 300 4.44 4.02 -22.01
C ALA A 300 4.78 5.49 -21.70
N PRO A 301 3.96 6.49 -22.06
CA PRO A 301 4.23 7.88 -21.72
C PRO A 301 4.24 8.08 -20.20
N VAL A 302 5.15 8.92 -19.70
CA VAL A 302 5.42 9.10 -18.26
C VAL A 302 4.15 9.39 -17.46
N TRP A 303 3.30 10.31 -17.93
CA TRP A 303 2.06 10.66 -17.24
C TRP A 303 1.12 9.45 -17.06
N LEU A 304 1.06 8.55 -18.04
CA LEU A 304 0.20 7.37 -17.99
C LEU A 304 0.81 6.28 -17.08
N GLN A 305 2.15 6.14 -17.07
CA GLN A 305 2.83 5.30 -16.08
C GLN A 305 2.48 5.73 -14.65
N LEU A 306 2.45 7.04 -14.36
CA LEU A 306 2.09 7.58 -13.04
C LEU A 306 0.62 7.32 -12.69
N VAL A 307 -0.30 7.52 -13.63
CA VAL A 307 -1.73 7.21 -13.43
C VAL A 307 -1.94 5.70 -13.20
N HIS A 308 -1.27 4.87 -13.99
CA HIS A 308 -1.31 3.41 -13.84
C HIS A 308 -0.79 2.97 -12.45
N LEU A 309 0.31 3.55 -11.98
CA LEU A 309 0.85 3.29 -10.65
C LEU A 309 -0.11 3.76 -9.54
N LEU A 310 -0.71 4.95 -9.67
CA LEU A 310 -1.71 5.44 -8.71
C LEU A 310 -2.89 4.47 -8.58
N VAL A 311 -3.43 3.99 -9.70
CA VAL A 311 -4.55 3.04 -9.67
C VAL A 311 -4.10 1.70 -9.08
N ALA A 312 -2.86 1.25 -9.31
CA ALA A 312 -2.29 0.06 -8.67
C ALA A 312 -2.19 0.21 -7.14
N ASP A 313 -1.74 1.37 -6.64
CA ASP A 313 -1.66 1.66 -5.21
C ASP A 313 -3.07 1.69 -4.56
N LEU A 314 -4.05 2.31 -5.22
CA LEU A 314 -5.44 2.33 -4.76
C LEU A 314 -6.07 0.93 -4.76
N LEU A 315 -5.79 0.12 -5.79
CA LEU A 315 -6.21 -1.27 -5.88
C LEU A 315 -5.59 -2.10 -4.74
N TRP A 316 -4.30 -1.93 -4.47
CA TRP A 316 -3.61 -2.58 -3.36
C TRP A 316 -4.19 -2.21 -2.00
N ILE A 317 -4.36 -0.91 -1.71
CA ILE A 317 -4.96 -0.41 -0.47
C ILE A 317 -6.36 -0.99 -0.27
N THR A 318 -7.17 -0.98 -1.33
CA THR A 318 -8.55 -1.50 -1.26
C THR A 318 -8.56 -3.03 -1.06
N LEU A 319 -7.65 -3.77 -1.70
CA LEU A 319 -7.49 -5.21 -1.51
C LEU A 319 -7.12 -5.55 -0.05
N VAL A 320 -6.21 -4.79 0.55
CA VAL A 320 -5.84 -4.92 1.98
C VAL A 320 -7.06 -4.68 2.88
N LEU A 321 -7.90 -3.68 2.58
CA LEU A 321 -9.14 -3.42 3.33
C LEU A 321 -10.17 -4.55 3.15
N VAL A 322 -10.31 -5.11 1.94
CA VAL A 322 -11.16 -6.29 1.69
C VAL A 322 -10.66 -7.48 2.50
N ALA A 323 -9.37 -7.74 2.47
CA ALA A 323 -8.76 -8.82 3.25
C ALA A 323 -9.00 -8.62 4.76
N ALA A 324 -8.83 -7.39 5.28
CA ALA A 324 -9.12 -7.07 6.65
C ALA A 324 -10.60 -7.30 7.02
N SER A 325 -11.54 -6.96 6.13
CA SER A 325 -12.98 -7.18 6.37
C SER A 325 -13.35 -8.67 6.35
N ILE A 326 -12.81 -9.46 5.43
CA ILE A 326 -13.05 -10.92 5.35
C ILE A 326 -12.44 -11.63 6.56
N LEU A 327 -11.26 -11.21 7.01
CA LEU A 327 -10.54 -11.79 8.14
C LEU A 327 -10.92 -11.18 9.49
N ALA A 328 -11.85 -10.23 9.53
CA ALA A 328 -12.33 -9.61 10.75
C ALA A 328 -12.74 -10.65 11.80
N ARG A 329 -12.31 -10.48 13.06
CA ARG A 329 -12.74 -11.33 14.17
C ARG A 329 -14.25 -11.11 14.38
N ARG A 330 -15.03 -12.18 14.26
CA ARG A 330 -16.45 -12.18 14.63
C ARG A 330 -16.55 -12.57 16.09
N GLU A 331 -17.31 -11.82 16.91
CA GLU A 331 -17.72 -12.32 18.21
C GLU A 331 -18.68 -13.49 18.01
N ALA A 332 -18.51 -14.56 18.79
CA ALA A 332 -19.52 -15.60 18.87
C ALA A 332 -20.83 -14.93 19.34
N ALA A 333 -21.92 -15.18 18.62
CA ALA A 333 -23.23 -14.74 19.07
C ALA A 333 -23.44 -15.24 20.51
N PRO A 334 -23.96 -14.40 21.44
CA PRO A 334 -24.34 -14.87 22.75
C PRO A 334 -25.23 -16.10 22.58
N ILE A 335 -24.93 -17.18 23.24
CA ILE A 335 -25.79 -18.38 23.24
C ILE A 335 -27.11 -17.93 23.84
N ALA A 336 -28.08 -17.60 22.98
CA ALA A 336 -29.45 -17.33 23.36
C ALA A 336 -30.06 -18.68 23.76
N GLY A 337 -30.03 -19.03 25.06
CA GLY A 337 -30.65 -20.26 25.51
C GLY A 337 -30.10 -20.87 26.77
N LEU A 338 -29.92 -20.09 27.84
CA LEU A 338 -30.07 -20.57 29.19
C LEU A 338 -31.16 -19.72 29.85
N ARG A 339 -32.43 -19.95 29.43
CA ARG A 339 -33.53 -19.66 30.34
C ARG A 339 -33.36 -20.64 31.50
N SER A 340 -32.92 -20.13 32.62
CA SER A 340 -33.09 -20.79 33.91
C SER A 340 -34.59 -21.07 34.10
N SER A 341 -34.97 -22.32 33.95
CA SER A 341 -36.23 -22.83 34.50
C SER A 341 -36.05 -22.85 36.01
N GLU A 342 -36.58 -21.87 36.71
CA GLU A 342 -37.05 -21.92 38.06
C GLU A 342 -38.46 -21.35 38.13
#